data_411a70122e238a747d438b9dca3a1524
#
_entry.id   411a70122e238a747d438b9dca3a1524
#
_cell.length_a   1.000
_cell.length_b   1.000
_cell.length_c   1.000
_cell.angle_alpha   90.00
_cell.angle_beta   90.00
_cell.angle_gamma   90.00
#
_symmetry.space_group_name_H-M   'P 1'
#
loop_
_entity.id
_entity.type
_entity.pdbx_description
1 polymer ?
#
loop_
_entity_poly.entity_id
_entity_poly.type
_entity_poly.pdbx_seq_one_letter_code
_entity_poly.pdbx_strand_id
1 'polypeptide(L)'
;MILSAVSYSQTPITNINFQDAINTCLDTNPRDGLCSTSEFGKMPDWDVSNVIDMSMAFSQKILFNGDLSAWDVSNVTDMTAMFYNAQAFNSDISSWNVANVISMKTMFAACLNFNSDISAWNVSNVTDMTALFNATYSFDQDISTKEVTVGENTFIAWDVSKVTNMAGMFLQAKVFNRNISNWDTRNVTNMYSMFKMADLFNQPIGEWDTSSVTNMSDLFSEAYSFNQDLNSWDVSQVTDMSYMFESAESFNGAISNWSINTNAVTMSGMFENAIAFNQPITQWDV
;
A
#
# COMPACT_ATOMS: atom_id res chain seq x y z
N MET A 1 52.65 20.24 8.57
CA MET A 1 51.66 19.97 9.63
C MET A 1 50.64 19.03 9.04
N ILE A 2 50.77 17.69 9.35
CA ILE A 2 49.83 16.69 8.88
C ILE A 2 48.67 16.75 9.87
N LEU A 3 47.52 17.29 9.43
CA LEU A 3 46.27 17.15 10.18
C LEU A 3 45.87 15.69 10.13
N SER A 4 46.09 14.96 11.23
CA SER A 4 45.49 13.66 11.42
C SER A 4 43.97 13.86 11.47
N ALA A 5 43.25 13.37 10.46
CA ALA A 5 41.81 13.25 10.55
C ALA A 5 41.51 12.34 11.73
N VAL A 6 40.91 12.87 12.78
CA VAL A 6 40.33 12.07 13.86
C VAL A 6 39.09 11.43 13.24
N SER A 7 39.18 10.15 12.90
CA SER A 7 37.99 9.40 12.57
C SER A 7 37.24 9.16 13.88
N TYR A 8 36.20 9.91 14.11
CA TYR A 8 35.24 9.54 15.14
C TYR A 8 34.57 8.23 14.72
N SER A 9 34.63 7.21 15.59
CA SER A 9 33.77 6.03 15.42
C SER A 9 32.34 6.49 15.40
N GLN A 10 31.60 6.20 14.31
CA GLN A 10 30.19 6.52 14.24
C GLN A 10 29.43 5.72 15.31
N THR A 11 28.41 6.35 15.92
CA THR A 11 27.51 5.64 16.83
C THR A 11 26.72 4.62 16.05
N PRO A 12 26.79 3.32 16.42
CA PRO A 12 26.06 2.27 15.70
C PRO A 12 24.55 2.50 15.75
N ILE A 13 23.89 2.24 14.62
CA ILE A 13 22.41 2.29 14.56
C ILE A 13 21.85 1.02 15.21
N THR A 14 20.87 1.21 16.07
CA THR A 14 20.17 0.14 16.77
C THR A 14 18.67 0.44 16.77
N ASN A 15 17.84 -0.53 17.08
CA ASN A 15 16.40 -0.33 17.19
C ASN A 15 16.02 0.78 18.21
N ILE A 16 16.86 1.01 19.22
CA ILE A 16 16.58 2.00 20.28
C ILE A 16 16.84 3.44 19.81
N ASN A 17 17.91 3.66 19.03
CA ASN A 17 18.34 5.01 18.64
C ASN A 17 17.98 5.36 17.18
N PHE A 18 17.36 4.46 16.43
CA PHE A 18 17.09 4.63 15.00
C PHE A 18 16.28 5.89 14.70
N GLN A 19 15.19 6.14 15.43
CA GLN A 19 14.35 7.32 15.23
C GLN A 19 15.09 8.62 15.61
N ASP A 20 15.88 8.60 16.67
CA ASP A 20 16.68 9.76 17.10
C ASP A 20 17.78 10.05 16.07
N ALA A 21 18.41 9.01 15.52
CA ALA A 21 19.41 9.16 14.45
C ALA A 21 18.80 9.83 13.21
N ILE A 22 17.61 9.38 12.77
CA ILE A 22 16.89 9.99 11.65
C ILE A 22 16.59 11.47 11.93
N ASN A 23 16.01 11.78 13.09
CA ASN A 23 15.65 13.15 13.43
C ASN A 23 16.90 14.05 13.48
N THR A 24 17.95 13.63 14.16
CA THR A 24 19.23 14.36 14.26
C THR A 24 19.82 14.64 12.87
N CYS A 25 19.77 13.67 11.98
CA CYS A 25 20.26 13.82 10.62
C CYS A 25 19.40 14.80 9.82
N LEU A 26 18.08 14.61 9.83
CA LEU A 26 17.14 15.38 8.98
C LEU A 26 16.90 16.81 9.50
N ASP A 27 17.21 17.10 10.76
CA ASP A 27 17.19 18.47 11.27
C ASP A 27 18.20 19.37 10.53
N THR A 28 19.32 18.81 10.07
CA THR A 28 20.36 19.51 9.31
C THR A 28 20.30 19.27 7.80
N ASN A 29 19.90 18.06 7.39
CA ASN A 29 19.85 17.63 5.99
C ASN A 29 18.48 17.02 5.64
N PRO A 30 17.42 17.83 5.58
CA PRO A 30 16.03 17.31 5.49
C PRO A 30 15.68 16.67 4.14
N ARG A 31 16.53 16.81 3.10
CA ARG A 31 16.24 16.32 1.76
C ARG A 31 16.91 15.00 1.44
N ASP A 32 18.17 14.84 1.79
CA ASP A 32 19.03 13.76 1.30
C ASP A 32 19.68 12.93 2.40
N GLY A 33 19.59 13.36 3.67
CA GLY A 33 20.21 12.67 4.79
C GLY A 33 21.75 12.65 4.76
N LEU A 34 22.41 13.53 3.99
CA LEU A 34 23.87 13.59 3.90
C LEU A 34 24.51 14.34 5.10
N CYS A 35 24.08 14.00 6.29
CA CYS A 35 24.42 14.62 7.58
C CYS A 35 25.82 14.20 8.09
N SER A 36 26.88 14.44 7.33
CA SER A 36 28.26 13.97 7.60
C SER A 36 28.86 14.45 8.94
N THR A 37 28.27 15.46 9.57
CA THR A 37 28.68 15.99 10.89
C THR A 37 27.87 15.40 12.03
N SER A 38 26.85 14.60 11.77
CA SER A 38 26.11 13.84 12.77
C SER A 38 27.01 12.77 13.40
N GLU A 39 26.79 12.46 14.67
CA GLU A 39 27.46 11.33 15.34
C GLU A 39 27.17 9.97 14.67
N PHE A 40 26.07 9.88 13.92
CA PHE A 40 25.68 8.69 13.18
C PHE A 40 26.24 8.64 11.74
N GLY A 41 26.89 9.72 11.27
CA GLY A 41 27.36 9.84 9.90
C GLY A 41 26.25 10.04 8.87
N LYS A 42 26.57 9.80 7.59
CA LYS A 42 25.62 9.95 6.49
C LYS A 42 24.62 8.81 6.50
N MET A 43 23.33 9.12 6.34
CA MET A 43 22.25 8.15 6.36
C MET A 43 22.40 7.02 5.32
N PRO A 44 22.83 7.24 4.06
CA PRO A 44 23.08 6.15 3.11
C PRO A 44 24.11 5.12 3.56
N ASP A 45 25.03 5.51 4.46
CA ASP A 45 26.13 4.65 4.94
C ASP A 45 25.76 3.89 6.24
N TRP A 46 24.53 4.05 6.75
CA TRP A 46 24.13 3.41 8.01
C TRP A 46 23.96 1.89 7.86
N ASP A 47 24.54 1.16 8.81
CA ASP A 47 24.19 -0.25 9.02
C ASP A 47 22.91 -0.34 9.87
N VAL A 48 21.80 -0.64 9.21
CA VAL A 48 20.47 -0.77 9.83
C VAL A 48 20.06 -2.24 10.01
N SER A 49 20.97 -3.19 9.77
CA SER A 49 20.69 -4.62 9.81
C SER A 49 20.16 -5.14 11.16
N ASN A 50 20.38 -4.39 12.25
CA ASN A 50 19.85 -4.71 13.57
C ASN A 50 18.51 -4.00 13.91
N VAL A 51 17.95 -3.25 12.97
CA VAL A 51 16.66 -2.57 13.18
C VAL A 51 15.53 -3.54 12.82
N ILE A 52 14.58 -3.72 13.73
CA ILE A 52 13.41 -4.60 13.56
C ILE A 52 12.11 -3.82 13.42
N ASP A 53 12.08 -2.57 13.87
CA ASP A 53 10.93 -1.67 13.80
C ASP A 53 11.36 -0.36 13.12
N MET A 54 10.81 -0.12 11.93
CA MET A 54 11.00 1.10 11.15
C MET A 54 9.71 1.92 11.07
N SER A 55 8.74 1.62 11.93
CA SER A 55 7.48 2.36 11.94
C SER A 55 7.71 3.86 12.13
N MET A 56 6.99 4.67 11.36
CA MET A 56 7.04 6.13 11.38
C MET A 56 8.41 6.78 11.10
N ALA A 57 9.44 6.03 10.69
CA ALA A 57 10.82 6.50 10.56
C ALA A 57 10.95 7.85 9.81
N PHE A 58 10.31 7.99 8.66
CA PHE A 58 10.30 9.21 7.85
C PHE A 58 8.92 9.88 7.80
N SER A 59 8.04 9.56 8.74
CA SER A 59 6.71 10.15 8.81
C SER A 59 6.78 11.68 8.88
N GLN A 60 5.97 12.36 8.03
CA GLN A 60 5.91 13.81 7.90
C GLN A 60 7.21 14.50 7.40
N LYS A 61 8.20 13.74 6.94
CA LYS A 61 9.44 14.30 6.37
C LYS A 61 9.19 14.71 4.92
N ILE A 62 8.37 15.74 4.70
CA ILE A 62 7.78 16.14 3.40
C ILE A 62 8.81 16.40 2.29
N LEU A 63 10.05 16.75 2.62
CA LEU A 63 11.11 17.05 1.67
C LEU A 63 12.08 15.89 1.45
N PHE A 64 11.95 14.81 2.22
CA PHE A 64 12.93 13.74 2.22
C PHE A 64 12.83 12.90 0.93
N ASN A 65 13.97 12.73 0.27
CA ASN A 65 14.20 11.82 -0.84
C ASN A 65 15.66 11.33 -0.86
N GLY A 66 16.18 10.93 0.31
CA GLY A 66 17.55 10.42 0.45
C GLY A 66 17.69 9.01 -0.12
N ASP A 67 18.93 8.66 -0.47
CA ASP A 67 19.28 7.32 -0.94
C ASP A 67 19.28 6.33 0.24
N LEU A 68 18.43 5.31 0.13
CA LEU A 68 18.29 4.22 1.10
C LEU A 68 18.54 2.85 0.44
N SER A 69 19.04 2.82 -0.78
CA SER A 69 19.19 1.60 -1.58
C SER A 69 20.13 0.56 -0.97
N ALA A 70 21.10 1.02 -0.17
CA ALA A 70 22.07 0.17 0.51
C ALA A 70 21.60 -0.39 1.87
N TRP A 71 20.42 0.03 2.36
CA TRP A 71 19.92 -0.43 3.67
C TRP A 71 19.54 -1.91 3.65
N ASP A 72 20.07 -2.67 4.59
CA ASP A 72 19.62 -4.04 4.87
C ASP A 72 18.42 -4.01 5.83
N VAL A 73 17.23 -4.16 5.26
CA VAL A 73 15.95 -4.18 6.00
C VAL A 73 15.44 -5.59 6.25
N SER A 74 16.28 -6.62 6.02
CA SER A 74 15.85 -8.02 6.05
C SER A 74 15.35 -8.51 7.42
N ASN A 75 15.69 -7.81 8.51
CA ASN A 75 15.21 -8.12 9.85
C ASN A 75 13.98 -7.28 10.28
N VAL A 76 13.53 -6.35 9.43
CA VAL A 76 12.40 -5.48 9.77
C VAL A 76 11.08 -6.26 9.73
N THR A 77 10.28 -6.08 10.76
CA THR A 77 8.95 -6.71 10.90
C THR A 77 7.80 -5.70 10.84
N ASP A 78 8.06 -4.42 11.13
CA ASP A 78 7.06 -3.36 11.10
C ASP A 78 7.55 -2.15 10.30
N MET A 79 6.82 -1.81 9.24
CA MET A 79 7.02 -0.63 8.40
C MET A 79 5.80 0.30 8.43
N THR A 80 4.96 0.20 9.47
CA THR A 80 3.75 1.03 9.62
C THR A 80 4.10 2.52 9.51
N ALA A 81 3.44 3.23 8.60
CA ALA A 81 3.60 4.67 8.38
C ALA A 81 5.06 5.13 8.14
N MET A 82 5.96 4.25 7.70
CA MET A 82 7.40 4.56 7.57
C MET A 82 7.65 5.83 6.77
N PHE A 83 6.94 6.03 5.66
CA PHE A 83 7.04 7.20 4.79
C PHE A 83 5.74 8.03 4.76
N TYR A 84 4.86 7.85 5.76
CA TYR A 84 3.59 8.59 5.79
C TYR A 84 3.81 10.10 5.59
N ASN A 85 3.17 10.67 4.53
CA ASN A 85 3.31 12.07 4.15
C ASN A 85 4.76 12.55 3.88
N ALA A 86 5.65 11.65 3.46
CA ALA A 86 6.95 11.99 2.90
C ALA A 86 6.75 12.31 1.40
N GLN A 87 6.18 13.48 1.10
CA GLN A 87 5.64 13.83 -0.22
C GLN A 87 6.65 13.76 -1.36
N ALA A 88 7.93 14.09 -1.07
CA ALA A 88 8.99 14.07 -2.08
C ALA A 88 9.61 12.68 -2.30
N PHE A 89 9.32 11.71 -1.43
CA PHE A 89 10.00 10.41 -1.44
C PHE A 89 9.70 9.60 -2.71
N ASN A 90 10.76 9.25 -3.42
CA ASN A 90 10.74 8.35 -4.59
C ASN A 90 12.14 7.74 -4.85
N SER A 91 12.94 7.52 -3.80
CA SER A 91 14.25 6.89 -3.93
C SER A 91 14.12 5.40 -4.23
N ASP A 92 15.16 4.83 -4.83
CA ASP A 92 15.20 3.41 -5.16
C ASP A 92 15.26 2.55 -3.88
N ILE A 93 14.27 1.68 -3.74
CA ILE A 93 14.14 0.70 -2.67
C ILE A 93 13.82 -0.69 -3.25
N SER A 94 14.09 -0.89 -4.54
CA SER A 94 13.80 -2.13 -5.26
C SER A 94 14.57 -3.34 -4.72
N SER A 95 15.75 -3.09 -4.14
CA SER A 95 16.63 -4.11 -3.56
C SER A 95 16.23 -4.56 -2.14
N TRP A 96 15.27 -3.90 -1.50
CA TRP A 96 14.91 -4.21 -0.12
C TRP A 96 14.32 -5.62 0.03
N ASN A 97 14.85 -6.38 0.96
CA ASN A 97 14.28 -7.66 1.36
C ASN A 97 13.23 -7.43 2.47
N VAL A 98 11.96 -7.38 2.09
CA VAL A 98 10.83 -7.16 3.00
C VAL A 98 10.13 -8.44 3.46
N ALA A 99 10.75 -9.61 3.25
CA ALA A 99 10.14 -10.91 3.49
C ALA A 99 9.71 -11.17 4.95
N ASN A 100 10.27 -10.45 5.92
CA ASN A 100 9.90 -10.56 7.32
C ASN A 100 8.87 -9.53 7.78
N VAL A 101 8.45 -8.60 6.91
CA VAL A 101 7.49 -7.55 7.26
C VAL A 101 6.08 -8.13 7.44
N ILE A 102 5.45 -7.78 8.56
CA ILE A 102 4.09 -8.22 8.94
C ILE A 102 3.07 -7.10 8.69
N SER A 103 3.46 -5.83 8.90
CA SER A 103 2.60 -4.65 8.68
C SER A 103 3.26 -3.65 7.75
N MET A 104 2.50 -3.25 6.72
CA MET A 104 2.82 -2.13 5.81
C MET A 104 1.73 -1.05 5.87
N LYS A 105 0.94 -1.04 6.95
CA LYS A 105 -0.15 -0.09 7.12
C LYS A 105 0.33 1.34 6.91
N THR A 106 -0.34 2.08 6.02
CA THR A 106 -0.06 3.49 5.69
C THR A 106 1.39 3.80 5.29
N MET A 107 2.20 2.79 4.90
CA MET A 107 3.64 2.96 4.69
C MET A 107 3.96 4.09 3.71
N PHE A 108 3.25 4.19 2.59
CA PHE A 108 3.43 5.24 1.58
C PHE A 108 2.25 6.21 1.50
N ALA A 109 1.35 6.21 2.49
CA ALA A 109 0.20 7.10 2.43
C ALA A 109 0.62 8.56 2.35
N ALA A 110 0.03 9.31 1.40
CA ALA A 110 0.37 10.69 1.06
C ALA A 110 1.82 10.92 0.59
N CYS A 111 2.50 9.87 0.09
CA CYS A 111 3.75 10.01 -0.66
C CYS A 111 3.41 10.39 -2.11
N LEU A 112 3.20 11.67 -2.37
CA LEU A 112 2.59 12.15 -3.63
C LEU A 112 3.41 11.77 -4.88
N ASN A 113 4.75 11.71 -4.75
CA ASN A 113 5.67 11.44 -5.85
C ASN A 113 6.12 9.99 -5.93
N PHE A 114 5.71 9.14 -4.99
CA PHE A 114 6.19 7.76 -4.91
C PHE A 114 5.75 6.93 -6.13
N ASN A 115 6.73 6.44 -6.88
CA ASN A 115 6.56 5.51 -7.99
C ASN A 115 7.81 4.65 -8.21
N SER A 116 8.57 4.37 -7.15
CA SER A 116 9.74 3.50 -7.22
C SER A 116 9.34 2.06 -7.49
N ASP A 117 10.20 1.32 -8.18
CA ASP A 117 9.96 -0.10 -8.49
C ASP A 117 9.99 -0.95 -7.21
N ILE A 118 8.88 -1.58 -6.92
CA ILE A 118 8.70 -2.52 -5.81
C ILE A 118 8.15 -3.86 -6.30
N SER A 119 8.24 -4.10 -7.60
CA SER A 119 7.61 -5.24 -8.27
C SER A 119 8.17 -6.60 -7.86
N ALA A 120 9.37 -6.62 -7.25
CA ALA A 120 10.02 -7.84 -6.78
C ALA A 120 9.91 -8.05 -5.25
N TRP A 121 9.07 -7.29 -4.54
CA TRP A 121 8.95 -7.45 -3.09
C TRP A 121 8.25 -8.74 -2.69
N ASN A 122 8.86 -9.49 -1.76
CA ASN A 122 8.22 -10.62 -1.11
C ASN A 122 7.37 -10.14 0.07
N VAL A 123 6.05 -10.02 -0.14
CA VAL A 123 5.11 -9.56 0.89
C VAL A 123 4.32 -10.71 1.53
N SER A 124 4.77 -11.96 1.35
CA SER A 124 4.03 -13.17 1.76
C SER A 124 3.78 -13.32 3.27
N ASN A 125 4.38 -12.46 4.11
CA ASN A 125 4.10 -12.41 5.54
C ASN A 125 3.27 -11.19 5.97
N VAL A 126 2.96 -10.28 5.04
CA VAL A 126 2.15 -9.10 5.37
C VAL A 126 0.69 -9.49 5.61
N THR A 127 0.12 -9.00 6.71
CA THR A 127 -1.28 -9.25 7.09
C THR A 127 -2.14 -7.98 7.06
N ASP A 128 -1.52 -6.78 7.15
CA ASP A 128 -2.22 -5.48 7.12
C ASP A 128 -1.59 -4.55 6.07
N MET A 129 -2.37 -4.24 5.03
CA MET A 129 -2.04 -3.29 3.96
C MET A 129 -2.97 -2.06 3.99
N THR A 130 -3.60 -1.78 5.14
CA THR A 130 -4.51 -0.63 5.28
C THR A 130 -3.84 0.64 4.78
N ALA A 131 -4.47 1.33 3.82
CA ALA A 131 -4.06 2.61 3.27
C ALA A 131 -2.60 2.67 2.78
N LEU A 132 -2.02 1.52 2.35
CA LEU A 132 -0.61 1.40 1.94
C LEU A 132 -0.21 2.46 0.89
N PHE A 133 -1.05 2.66 -0.13
CA PHE A 133 -0.84 3.62 -1.22
C PHE A 133 -1.91 4.74 -1.23
N ASN A 134 -2.52 5.03 -0.07
CA ASN A 134 -3.52 6.11 0.00
C ASN A 134 -2.88 7.45 -0.41
N ALA A 135 -3.53 8.15 -1.34
CA ALA A 135 -3.07 9.44 -1.88
C ALA A 135 -1.64 9.42 -2.47
N THR A 136 -1.20 8.28 -3.01
CA THR A 136 0.03 8.18 -3.81
C THR A 136 -0.30 8.52 -5.27
N TYR A 137 -0.33 9.81 -5.58
CA TYR A 137 -0.86 10.30 -6.87
C TYR A 137 -0.06 9.87 -8.10
N SER A 138 1.21 9.46 -7.91
CA SER A 138 2.11 9.05 -9.00
C SER A 138 2.28 7.53 -9.11
N PHE A 139 1.78 6.75 -8.15
CA PHE A 139 2.06 5.32 -8.07
C PHE A 139 1.33 4.52 -9.15
N ASP A 140 2.11 3.88 -10.03
CA ASP A 140 1.61 2.99 -11.09
C ASP A 140 2.63 1.87 -11.41
N GLN A 141 3.16 1.19 -10.37
CA GLN A 141 4.08 0.07 -10.55
C GLN A 141 3.37 -1.28 -10.61
N ASP A 142 4.03 -2.25 -11.28
CA ASP A 142 3.54 -3.62 -11.37
C ASP A 142 3.69 -4.34 -10.02
N ILE A 143 2.56 -4.56 -9.37
CA ILE A 143 2.45 -5.29 -8.10
C ILE A 143 1.60 -6.57 -8.27
N SER A 144 1.61 -7.14 -9.47
CA SER A 144 0.98 -8.44 -9.73
C SER A 144 1.73 -9.57 -9.01
N THR A 145 0.98 -10.61 -8.60
CA THR A 145 1.59 -11.83 -8.05
C THR A 145 2.34 -12.57 -9.14
N LYS A 146 3.65 -12.78 -8.96
CA LYS A 146 4.51 -13.45 -9.94
C LYS A 146 5.72 -14.10 -9.30
N GLU A 147 6.21 -15.17 -9.92
CA GLU A 147 7.50 -15.75 -9.54
C GLU A 147 8.64 -14.80 -9.96
N VAL A 148 9.55 -14.54 -9.03
CA VAL A 148 10.76 -13.75 -9.26
C VAL A 148 11.98 -14.44 -8.68
N THR A 149 13.15 -14.21 -9.29
CA THR A 149 14.43 -14.66 -8.78
C THR A 149 15.33 -13.47 -8.51
N VAL A 150 15.78 -13.35 -7.26
CA VAL A 150 16.73 -12.32 -6.81
C VAL A 150 17.98 -13.01 -6.26
N GLY A 151 19.09 -12.89 -6.97
CA GLY A 151 20.29 -13.67 -6.68
C GLY A 151 20.03 -15.17 -6.89
N GLU A 152 20.18 -15.98 -5.84
CA GLU A 152 19.91 -17.43 -5.85
C GLU A 152 18.52 -17.79 -5.29
N ASN A 153 17.75 -16.81 -4.82
CA ASN A 153 16.46 -17.03 -4.17
C ASN A 153 15.31 -16.82 -5.15
N THR A 154 14.44 -17.84 -5.28
CA THR A 154 13.20 -17.77 -6.04
C THR A 154 12.01 -17.75 -5.07
N PHE A 155 11.08 -16.82 -5.27
CA PHE A 155 9.88 -16.65 -4.44
C PHE A 155 8.73 -16.03 -5.25
N ILE A 156 7.55 -15.98 -4.65
CA ILE A 156 6.40 -15.31 -5.24
C ILE A 156 6.38 -13.87 -4.72
N ALA A 157 6.60 -12.90 -5.61
CA ALA A 157 6.42 -11.49 -5.31
C ALA A 157 4.93 -11.15 -5.23
N TRP A 158 4.59 -10.19 -4.39
CA TRP A 158 3.22 -9.73 -4.16
C TRP A 158 2.22 -10.86 -3.90
N ASP A 159 2.67 -11.91 -3.16
CA ASP A 159 1.78 -12.88 -2.58
C ASP A 159 1.02 -12.25 -1.41
N VAL A 160 -0.24 -11.87 -1.67
CA VAL A 160 -1.11 -11.21 -0.69
C VAL A 160 -2.04 -12.20 0.05
N SER A 161 -1.79 -13.50 -0.08
CA SER A 161 -2.67 -14.55 0.45
C SER A 161 -2.86 -14.52 1.96
N LYS A 162 -1.99 -13.85 2.73
CA LYS A 162 -2.15 -13.66 4.18
C LYS A 162 -2.78 -12.33 4.57
N VAL A 163 -3.02 -11.44 3.62
CA VAL A 163 -3.58 -10.13 3.94
C VAL A 163 -5.05 -10.27 4.35
N THR A 164 -5.40 -9.67 5.48
CA THR A 164 -6.77 -9.66 6.00
C THR A 164 -7.44 -8.29 5.88
N ASN A 165 -6.65 -7.21 5.77
CA ASN A 165 -7.17 -5.85 5.72
C ASN A 165 -6.52 -5.05 4.58
N MET A 166 -7.35 -4.63 3.61
CA MET A 166 -6.98 -3.79 2.48
C MET A 166 -7.74 -2.46 2.47
N ALA A 167 -8.32 -2.05 3.61
CA ALA A 167 -9.10 -0.81 3.69
C ALA A 167 -8.28 0.39 3.22
N GLY A 168 -8.83 1.17 2.28
CA GLY A 168 -8.20 2.38 1.73
C GLY A 168 -6.88 2.17 0.99
N MET A 169 -6.51 0.92 0.64
CA MET A 169 -5.17 0.62 0.10
C MET A 169 -4.79 1.51 -1.09
N PHE A 170 -5.72 1.79 -1.99
CA PHE A 170 -5.55 2.66 -3.16
C PHE A 170 -6.47 3.89 -3.11
N LEU A 171 -6.96 4.27 -1.93
CA LEU A 171 -7.77 5.47 -1.78
C LEU A 171 -7.02 6.68 -2.37
N GLN A 172 -7.64 7.37 -3.35
CA GLN A 172 -7.02 8.50 -4.05
C GLN A 172 -5.70 8.16 -4.82
N ALA A 173 -5.44 6.90 -5.15
CA ALA A 173 -4.33 6.53 -6.03
C ALA A 173 -4.71 6.84 -7.50
N LYS A 174 -4.64 8.12 -7.87
CA LYS A 174 -5.25 8.72 -9.06
C LYS A 174 -4.89 8.06 -10.40
N VAL A 175 -3.65 7.56 -10.52
CA VAL A 175 -3.13 7.01 -11.79
C VAL A 175 -2.98 5.49 -11.76
N PHE A 176 -3.16 4.86 -10.60
CA PHE A 176 -2.96 3.42 -10.46
C PHE A 176 -3.96 2.64 -11.33
N ASN A 177 -3.42 1.87 -12.29
CA ASN A 177 -4.22 1.01 -13.17
C ASN A 177 -3.46 -0.26 -13.58
N ARG A 178 -2.68 -0.87 -12.69
CA ARG A 178 -1.95 -2.11 -12.96
C ARG A 178 -2.80 -3.33 -12.68
N ASN A 179 -2.53 -4.38 -13.45
CA ASN A 179 -3.27 -5.64 -13.31
C ASN A 179 -2.93 -6.35 -12.00
N ILE A 180 -3.94 -6.52 -11.16
CA ILE A 180 -3.89 -7.23 -9.87
C ILE A 180 -4.94 -8.35 -9.82
N SER A 181 -5.41 -8.81 -10.98
CA SER A 181 -6.46 -9.83 -11.07
C SER A 181 -6.05 -11.17 -10.46
N ASN A 182 -4.75 -11.44 -10.38
CA ASN A 182 -4.20 -12.68 -9.85
C ASN A 182 -3.87 -12.66 -8.34
N TRP A 183 -4.29 -11.62 -7.63
CA TRP A 183 -4.17 -11.58 -6.17
C TRP A 183 -5.08 -12.62 -5.52
N ASP A 184 -4.54 -13.35 -4.55
CA ASP A 184 -5.31 -14.26 -3.71
C ASP A 184 -5.94 -13.51 -2.53
N THR A 185 -7.22 -13.17 -2.66
CA THR A 185 -7.95 -12.33 -1.71
C THR A 185 -8.80 -13.11 -0.70
N ARG A 186 -8.73 -14.45 -0.68
CA ARG A 186 -9.60 -15.31 0.14
C ARG A 186 -9.64 -15.00 1.63
N ASN A 187 -8.58 -14.41 2.18
CA ASN A 187 -8.48 -14.06 3.60
C ASN A 187 -8.82 -12.59 3.89
N VAL A 188 -9.13 -11.77 2.86
CA VAL A 188 -9.46 -10.36 3.05
C VAL A 188 -10.86 -10.24 3.64
N THR A 189 -10.97 -9.53 4.77
CA THR A 189 -12.24 -9.29 5.46
C THR A 189 -12.74 -7.87 5.32
N ASN A 190 -11.84 -6.92 4.98
CA ASN A 190 -12.17 -5.50 4.90
C ASN A 190 -11.58 -4.87 3.64
N MET A 191 -12.47 -4.36 2.78
CA MET A 191 -12.15 -3.61 1.55
C MET A 191 -12.73 -2.18 1.58
N TYR A 192 -13.05 -1.64 2.77
CA TYR A 192 -13.57 -0.28 2.94
C TYR A 192 -12.73 0.73 2.14
N SER A 193 -13.37 1.53 1.28
CA SER A 193 -12.74 2.60 0.48
C SER A 193 -11.52 2.17 -0.35
N MET A 194 -11.31 0.87 -0.65
CA MET A 194 -10.05 0.40 -1.22
C MET A 194 -9.66 1.11 -2.52
N PHE A 195 -10.62 1.41 -3.40
CA PHE A 195 -10.41 2.11 -4.68
C PHE A 195 -11.18 3.44 -4.75
N LYS A 196 -11.62 3.97 -3.60
CA LYS A 196 -12.31 5.28 -3.58
C LYS A 196 -11.42 6.36 -4.20
N MET A 197 -11.95 7.12 -5.17
CA MET A 197 -11.20 8.16 -5.89
C MET A 197 -9.95 7.64 -6.63
N ALA A 198 -9.89 6.36 -6.98
CA ALA A 198 -8.87 5.78 -7.86
C ALA A 198 -9.31 6.00 -9.32
N ASP A 199 -9.11 7.23 -9.82
CA ASP A 199 -9.76 7.77 -11.02
C ASP A 199 -9.56 6.90 -12.27
N LEU A 200 -8.38 6.30 -12.45
CA LEU A 200 -8.05 5.51 -13.64
C LEU A 200 -8.19 4.00 -13.46
N PHE A 201 -8.44 3.52 -12.23
CA PHE A 201 -8.49 2.08 -11.98
C PHE A 201 -9.64 1.41 -12.72
N ASN A 202 -9.32 0.45 -13.59
CA ASN A 202 -10.30 -0.34 -14.35
C ASN A 202 -9.78 -1.74 -14.72
N GLN A 203 -9.15 -2.45 -13.76
CA GLN A 203 -8.60 -3.77 -14.02
C GLN A 203 -9.59 -4.91 -13.68
N PRO A 204 -9.50 -6.07 -14.37
CA PRO A 204 -10.45 -7.17 -14.23
C PRO A 204 -10.23 -7.93 -12.91
N ILE A 205 -10.95 -7.52 -11.87
CA ILE A 205 -10.89 -8.11 -10.52
C ILE A 205 -12.10 -9.01 -10.21
N GLY A 206 -12.89 -9.37 -11.22
CA GLY A 206 -14.08 -10.18 -11.05
C GLY A 206 -13.83 -11.59 -10.49
N GLU A 207 -12.61 -12.13 -10.65
CA GLU A 207 -12.22 -13.45 -10.15
C GLU A 207 -11.66 -13.44 -8.70
N TRP A 208 -11.65 -12.29 -8.02
CA TRP A 208 -11.25 -12.24 -6.62
C TRP A 208 -12.21 -13.04 -5.73
N ASP A 209 -11.67 -13.81 -4.81
CA ASP A 209 -12.45 -14.48 -3.77
C ASP A 209 -12.84 -13.45 -2.70
N THR A 210 -14.13 -13.10 -2.67
CA THR A 210 -14.69 -12.11 -1.73
C THR A 210 -15.50 -12.74 -0.60
N SER A 211 -15.51 -14.09 -0.51
CA SER A 211 -16.36 -14.85 0.42
C SER A 211 -16.12 -14.55 1.90
N SER A 212 -14.95 -14.00 2.25
CA SER A 212 -14.61 -13.58 3.62
C SER A 212 -14.88 -12.10 3.90
N VAL A 213 -15.22 -11.29 2.88
CA VAL A 213 -15.34 -9.84 3.03
C VAL A 213 -16.64 -9.47 3.75
N THR A 214 -16.51 -8.63 4.78
CA THR A 214 -17.65 -8.14 5.57
C THR A 214 -17.95 -6.66 5.35
N ASN A 215 -16.98 -5.88 4.86
CA ASN A 215 -17.13 -4.43 4.62
C ASN A 215 -16.61 -4.07 3.21
N MET A 216 -17.51 -3.57 2.37
CA MET A 216 -17.26 -3.04 1.02
C MET A 216 -17.77 -1.60 0.88
N SER A 217 -18.03 -0.89 2.00
CA SER A 217 -18.53 0.49 1.91
C SER A 217 -17.49 1.40 1.23
N ASP A 218 -17.97 2.33 0.40
CA ASP A 218 -17.16 3.24 -0.41
C ASP A 218 -16.16 2.56 -1.36
N LEU A 219 -16.21 1.24 -1.60
CA LEU A 219 -15.14 0.49 -2.28
C LEU A 219 -14.70 1.10 -3.61
N PHE A 220 -15.64 1.55 -4.45
CA PHE A 220 -15.42 2.22 -5.74
C PHE A 220 -16.07 3.62 -5.80
N SER A 221 -16.36 4.22 -4.65
CA SER A 221 -16.91 5.59 -4.63
C SER A 221 -15.96 6.54 -5.37
N GLU A 222 -16.49 7.32 -6.33
CA GLU A 222 -15.73 8.23 -7.18
C GLU A 222 -14.59 7.56 -8.01
N ALA A 223 -14.66 6.24 -8.24
CA ALA A 223 -13.77 5.53 -9.16
C ALA A 223 -14.29 5.69 -10.61
N TYR A 224 -14.05 6.85 -11.20
CA TYR A 224 -14.72 7.32 -12.42
C TYR A 224 -14.56 6.40 -13.64
N SER A 225 -13.43 5.67 -13.77
CA SER A 225 -13.17 4.78 -14.91
C SER A 225 -13.60 3.34 -14.67
N PHE A 226 -13.93 2.96 -13.42
CA PHE A 226 -14.18 1.57 -13.09
C PHE A 226 -15.45 1.03 -13.74
N ASN A 227 -15.32 -0.04 -14.53
CA ASN A 227 -16.43 -0.70 -15.24
C ASN A 227 -16.15 -2.18 -15.53
N GLN A 228 -15.88 -2.96 -14.49
CA GLN A 228 -15.61 -4.39 -14.64
C GLN A 228 -16.79 -5.24 -14.16
N ASP A 229 -16.91 -6.44 -14.72
CA ASP A 229 -17.89 -7.45 -14.31
C ASP A 229 -17.50 -8.02 -12.93
N LEU A 230 -18.43 -7.99 -11.99
CA LEU A 230 -18.26 -8.48 -10.63
C LEU A 230 -19.26 -9.61 -10.28
N ASN A 231 -19.85 -10.23 -11.28
CA ASN A 231 -20.90 -11.23 -11.12
C ASN A 231 -20.47 -12.49 -10.34
N SER A 232 -19.15 -12.76 -10.32
CA SER A 232 -18.56 -13.91 -9.60
C SER A 232 -18.31 -13.65 -8.12
N TRP A 233 -18.43 -12.38 -7.67
CA TRP A 233 -18.17 -12.05 -6.27
C TRP A 233 -19.23 -12.65 -5.34
N ASP A 234 -18.77 -13.29 -4.27
CA ASP A 234 -19.62 -13.72 -3.16
C ASP A 234 -19.74 -12.57 -2.14
N VAL A 235 -20.94 -12.00 -2.05
CA VAL A 235 -21.23 -10.89 -1.13
C VAL A 235 -22.11 -11.33 0.05
N SER A 236 -22.29 -12.63 0.24
CA SER A 236 -23.20 -13.18 1.25
C SER A 236 -22.81 -12.86 2.70
N GLN A 237 -21.54 -12.55 2.94
CA GLN A 237 -21.03 -12.17 4.27
C GLN A 237 -20.92 -10.65 4.46
N VAL A 238 -21.17 -9.86 3.40
CA VAL A 238 -21.02 -8.40 3.48
C VAL A 238 -22.15 -7.79 4.30
N THR A 239 -21.79 -6.94 5.24
CA THR A 239 -22.73 -6.23 6.12
C THR A 239 -22.82 -4.74 5.81
N ASP A 240 -21.86 -4.17 5.07
CA ASP A 240 -21.88 -2.77 4.65
C ASP A 240 -21.40 -2.61 3.20
N MET A 241 -22.30 -2.12 2.33
CA MET A 241 -22.06 -1.75 0.94
C MET A 241 -22.48 -0.27 0.71
N SER A 242 -22.58 0.53 1.79
CA SER A 242 -22.97 1.94 1.67
C SER A 242 -21.99 2.66 0.75
N TYR A 243 -22.52 3.46 -0.19
CA TYR A 243 -21.76 4.26 -1.14
C TYR A 243 -20.78 3.48 -2.04
N MET A 244 -20.93 2.14 -2.16
CA MET A 244 -19.96 1.28 -2.85
C MET A 244 -19.61 1.75 -4.27
N PHE A 245 -20.58 2.26 -5.02
CA PHE A 245 -20.44 2.78 -6.38
C PHE A 245 -20.91 4.24 -6.49
N GLU A 246 -20.95 4.98 -5.38
CA GLU A 246 -21.30 6.40 -5.40
C GLU A 246 -20.41 7.13 -6.42
N SER A 247 -21.05 7.89 -7.32
CA SER A 247 -20.35 8.66 -8.37
C SER A 247 -19.35 7.84 -9.21
N ALA A 248 -19.47 6.52 -9.26
CA ALA A 248 -18.74 5.67 -10.20
C ALA A 248 -19.35 5.80 -11.61
N GLU A 249 -19.06 6.94 -12.27
CA GLU A 249 -19.77 7.42 -13.45
C GLU A 249 -19.79 6.42 -14.63
N SER A 250 -18.72 5.60 -14.78
CA SER A 250 -18.62 4.61 -15.86
C SER A 250 -19.17 3.24 -15.49
N PHE A 251 -19.47 2.99 -14.22
CA PHE A 251 -19.80 1.65 -13.78
C PHE A 251 -21.14 1.15 -14.34
N ASN A 252 -21.06 0.09 -15.11
CA ASN A 252 -22.18 -0.69 -15.62
C ASN A 252 -21.85 -2.21 -15.70
N GLY A 253 -20.92 -2.67 -14.86
CA GLY A 253 -20.55 -4.07 -14.77
C GLY A 253 -21.68 -4.95 -14.21
N ALA A 254 -21.69 -6.21 -14.59
CA ALA A 254 -22.73 -7.14 -14.14
C ALA A 254 -22.54 -7.51 -12.66
N ILE A 255 -23.66 -7.47 -11.91
CA ILE A 255 -23.77 -7.83 -10.48
C ILE A 255 -25.07 -8.56 -10.18
N SER A 256 -25.75 -9.06 -11.22
CA SER A 256 -27.07 -9.66 -11.08
C SER A 256 -27.09 -10.97 -10.27
N ASN A 257 -25.94 -11.67 -10.19
CA ASN A 257 -25.82 -12.95 -9.47
C ASN A 257 -25.54 -12.78 -7.97
N TRP A 258 -25.42 -11.56 -7.48
CA TRP A 258 -25.13 -11.36 -6.06
C TRP A 258 -26.27 -11.85 -5.16
N SER A 259 -25.90 -12.66 -4.16
CA SER A 259 -26.81 -13.09 -3.10
C SER A 259 -26.71 -12.14 -1.93
N ILE A 260 -27.59 -11.16 -1.87
CA ILE A 260 -27.58 -10.13 -0.83
C ILE A 260 -28.11 -10.68 0.49
N ASN A 261 -27.41 -10.44 1.60
CA ASN A 261 -27.86 -10.75 2.94
C ASN A 261 -28.82 -9.67 3.45
N THR A 262 -30.08 -9.73 3.08
CA THR A 262 -31.08 -8.69 3.32
C THR A 262 -31.36 -8.38 4.79
N ASN A 263 -31.01 -9.29 5.70
CA ASN A 263 -31.25 -9.11 7.14
C ASN A 263 -30.13 -8.34 7.86
N ALA A 264 -29.00 -8.08 7.20
CA ALA A 264 -27.81 -7.55 7.85
C ALA A 264 -27.08 -6.49 7.04
N VAL A 265 -27.39 -6.28 5.75
CA VAL A 265 -26.62 -5.39 4.89
C VAL A 265 -27.14 -3.94 4.89
N THR A 266 -26.20 -2.99 4.96
CA THR A 266 -26.48 -1.56 4.72
C THR A 266 -26.05 -1.22 3.28
N MET A 267 -26.94 -0.56 2.50
CA MET A 267 -26.73 -0.17 1.10
C MET A 267 -27.07 1.29 0.83
N SER A 268 -26.96 2.16 1.84
CA SER A 268 -27.27 3.60 1.69
C SER A 268 -26.40 4.22 0.60
N GLY A 269 -27.00 4.92 -0.37
CA GLY A 269 -26.28 5.61 -1.43
C GLY A 269 -25.47 4.74 -2.38
N MET A 270 -25.68 3.41 -2.39
CA MET A 270 -24.82 2.46 -3.10
C MET A 270 -24.55 2.83 -4.56
N PHE A 271 -25.53 3.38 -5.27
CA PHE A 271 -25.42 3.82 -6.67
C PHE A 271 -25.74 5.32 -6.82
N GLU A 272 -25.58 6.10 -5.77
CA GLU A 272 -25.82 7.54 -5.84
C GLU A 272 -24.91 8.15 -6.92
N ASN A 273 -25.49 8.88 -7.89
CA ASN A 273 -24.79 9.46 -9.06
C ASN A 273 -24.01 8.45 -9.95
N ALA A 274 -24.24 7.15 -9.86
CA ALA A 274 -23.66 6.15 -10.79
C ALA A 274 -24.41 6.19 -12.13
N ILE A 275 -24.16 7.22 -12.94
CA ILE A 275 -24.98 7.61 -14.10
C ILE A 275 -25.08 6.59 -15.23
N ALA A 276 -24.06 5.72 -15.38
CA ALA A 276 -24.05 4.66 -16.40
C ALA A 276 -24.76 3.38 -15.95
N PHE A 277 -25.01 3.22 -14.63
CA PHE A 277 -25.50 1.96 -14.10
C PHE A 277 -26.92 1.65 -14.58
N ASN A 278 -27.06 0.54 -15.31
CA ASN A 278 -28.34 0.08 -15.85
C ASN A 278 -28.41 -1.47 -15.90
N GLN A 279 -27.82 -2.14 -14.92
CA GLN A 279 -27.87 -3.61 -14.86
C GLN A 279 -29.12 -4.11 -14.14
N PRO A 280 -29.66 -5.27 -14.53
CA PRO A 280 -30.80 -5.87 -13.84
C PRO A 280 -30.38 -6.36 -12.44
N ILE A 281 -31.08 -5.88 -11.42
CA ILE A 281 -30.93 -6.30 -10.01
C ILE A 281 -32.22 -6.93 -9.48
N THR A 282 -33.06 -7.44 -10.38
CA THR A 282 -34.36 -8.02 -10.04
C THR A 282 -34.28 -9.33 -9.26
N GLN A 283 -33.08 -9.94 -9.19
CA GLN A 283 -32.83 -11.14 -8.40
C GLN A 283 -32.47 -10.83 -6.93
N TRP A 284 -32.20 -9.57 -6.63
CA TRP A 284 -31.92 -9.17 -5.25
C TRP A 284 -33.22 -9.16 -4.44
N ASP A 285 -33.22 -9.89 -3.34
CA ASP A 285 -34.32 -9.89 -2.37
C ASP A 285 -34.01 -8.82 -1.31
N VAL A 286 -34.41 -7.57 -1.56
CA VAL A 286 -34.11 -6.37 -0.73
C VAL A 286 -35.39 -5.62 -0.35
#